data_85e351bf52f47b809dfece0f60b07dff
#
_entry.id   85e351bf52f47b809dfece0f60b07dff
#
_cell.length_a   1.000
_cell.length_b   1.000
_cell.length_c   1.000
_cell.angle_alpha   90.00
_cell.angle_beta   90.00
_cell.angle_gamma   90.00
#
_symmetry.space_group_name_H-M   'P 1'
#
loop_
_entity.id
_entity.type
_entity.pdbx_description
1 polymer ?
#
loop_
_entity_poly.entity_id
_entity_poly.type
_entity_poly.pdbx_seq_one_letter_code
_entity_poly.pdbx_strand_id
1 'polypeptide(L)'
;MSSKLIVFCLLCLTTATLNAQFILNQDGEAFSAVPFFNAELIAAQHIKTIDGFYTYKKGNEAFKPSPDTFRYRFNAVGQLIASMEVLHKGTAKDSIFHHYAYNPDGQLSMHRFSAYGGALSEHYTYDSLERLVSVALYRDIYDHKKDTLVSSVKMRTETLRYHKDQAADYTRFNNYQRPYLEVGNTFDAQHLLSTKTAYYRISQTSETTQYTYNQTGLLATKATILDSAKVAKEEWRYRYDQWGNLIEMHRYENGVFLYDYQVVYDYKTGFLGSLIKKDLSTDQLSILRFTTYTYYPKP
;
A
#
# COMPACT_ATOMS: atom_id res chain seq x y z
N MET A 1 31.26 21.03 57.20
CA MET A 1 30.25 19.98 56.93
C MET A 1 29.79 20.15 55.50
N SER A 2 30.26 19.29 54.62
CA SER A 2 30.03 19.36 53.18
C SER A 2 28.87 18.45 52.83
N SER A 3 27.75 19.03 52.37
CA SER A 3 26.57 18.32 51.95
C SER A 3 26.75 17.86 50.48
N LYS A 4 26.92 16.58 50.22
CA LYS A 4 26.98 15.99 48.88
C LYS A 4 25.55 15.85 48.33
N LEU A 5 25.23 16.68 47.32
CA LEU A 5 24.01 16.58 46.53
C LEU A 5 24.18 15.41 45.54
N ILE A 6 23.47 14.31 45.77
CA ILE A 6 23.39 13.18 44.84
C ILE A 6 22.32 13.54 43.82
N VAL A 7 22.75 13.89 42.59
CA VAL A 7 21.84 14.06 41.44
C VAL A 7 21.53 12.67 40.89
N PHE A 8 20.29 12.22 41.12
CA PHE A 8 19.75 10.98 40.54
C PHE A 8 19.31 11.28 39.11
N CYS A 9 20.16 11.01 38.12
CA CYS A 9 19.75 11.03 36.72
C CYS A 9 18.79 9.85 36.46
N LEU A 10 17.49 10.13 36.44
CA LEU A 10 16.47 9.21 35.95
C LEU A 10 16.66 9.12 34.42
N LEU A 11 17.37 8.08 33.96
CA LEU A 11 17.35 7.70 32.54
C LEU A 11 15.93 7.23 32.23
N CYS A 12 15.10 8.10 31.65
CA CYS A 12 13.90 7.69 30.94
C CYS A 12 14.34 6.87 29.72
N LEU A 13 14.44 5.56 29.90
CA LEU A 13 14.41 4.62 28.79
C LEU A 13 13.00 4.74 28.15
N THR A 14 12.85 5.63 27.19
CA THR A 14 11.77 5.52 26.21
C THR A 14 12.04 4.23 25.44
N THR A 15 11.39 3.15 25.86
CA THR A 15 11.26 1.97 25.02
C THR A 15 10.47 2.43 23.81
N ALA A 16 11.18 2.80 22.73
CA ALA A 16 10.59 2.85 21.43
C ALA A 16 10.03 1.43 21.21
N THR A 17 8.72 1.27 21.34
CA THR A 17 8.03 0.10 20.86
C THR A 17 8.26 0.13 19.36
N LEU A 18 9.28 -0.62 18.89
CA LEU A 18 9.42 -0.96 17.50
C LEU A 18 8.07 -1.53 17.10
N ASN A 19 7.31 -0.76 16.33
CA ASN A 19 6.08 -1.27 15.73
C ASN A 19 6.47 -2.47 14.89
N ALA A 20 6.21 -3.66 15.44
CA ALA A 20 6.56 -4.93 14.81
C ALA A 20 5.63 -5.30 13.64
N GLN A 21 4.93 -4.30 13.09
CA GLN A 21 3.99 -4.47 11.99
C GLN A 21 4.71 -4.94 10.73
N PHE A 22 4.37 -6.12 10.26
CA PHE A 22 4.89 -6.65 8.99
C PHE A 22 4.30 -5.93 7.78
N ILE A 23 3.03 -5.54 7.89
CA ILE A 23 2.25 -4.82 6.88
C ILE A 23 1.90 -3.43 7.39
N LEU A 24 2.24 -2.41 6.62
CA LEU A 24 1.81 -1.03 6.86
C LEU A 24 0.47 -0.79 6.16
N ASN A 25 -0.47 -0.18 6.88
CA ASN A 25 -1.81 0.14 6.35
C ASN A 25 -2.22 1.57 6.72
N GLN A 26 -1.30 2.52 6.61
CA GLN A 26 -1.53 3.91 6.99
C GLN A 26 -2.62 4.57 6.15
N ASP A 27 -2.63 4.30 4.84
CA ASP A 27 -3.57 4.89 3.89
C ASP A 27 -4.69 3.93 3.47
N GLY A 28 -4.79 2.74 4.10
CA GLY A 28 -5.73 1.70 3.71
C GLY A 28 -5.39 1.05 2.37
N GLU A 29 -4.09 0.94 2.04
CA GLU A 29 -3.58 0.39 0.78
C GLU A 29 -2.83 -0.94 0.95
N ALA A 30 -2.98 -1.60 2.11
CA ALA A 30 -2.39 -2.92 2.33
C ALA A 30 -2.87 -3.91 1.27
N PHE A 31 -1.94 -4.71 0.74
CA PHE A 31 -2.17 -5.68 -0.35
C PHE A 31 -2.65 -5.07 -1.68
N SER A 32 -2.42 -3.78 -1.89
CA SER A 32 -2.63 -3.11 -3.18
C SER A 32 -1.35 -3.12 -4.04
N ALA A 33 -1.38 -2.40 -5.17
CA ALA A 33 -0.21 -2.20 -6.01
C ALA A 33 0.81 -1.19 -5.44
N VAL A 34 0.48 -0.51 -4.34
CA VAL A 34 1.40 0.38 -3.61
C VAL A 34 2.26 -0.47 -2.66
N PRO A 35 3.56 -0.15 -2.45
CA PRO A 35 4.37 -0.83 -1.45
C PRO A 35 3.74 -0.74 -0.05
N PHE A 36 3.49 -1.88 0.58
CA PHE A 36 2.80 -1.98 1.86
C PHE A 36 3.59 -2.75 2.95
N PHE A 37 4.74 -3.31 2.62
CA PHE A 37 5.60 -3.97 3.59
C PHE A 37 6.36 -2.94 4.44
N ASN A 38 6.55 -3.23 5.71
CA ASN A 38 7.40 -2.43 6.60
C ASN A 38 8.88 -2.63 6.22
N ALA A 39 9.45 -1.63 5.55
CA ALA A 39 10.82 -1.70 5.04
C ALA A 39 11.84 -1.89 6.18
N GLU A 40 11.65 -1.25 7.33
CA GLU A 40 12.55 -1.38 8.47
C GLU A 40 12.56 -2.82 9.02
N LEU A 41 11.39 -3.44 9.14
CA LEU A 41 11.28 -4.82 9.58
C LEU A 41 11.86 -5.80 8.54
N ILE A 42 11.56 -5.61 7.25
CA ILE A 42 12.11 -6.40 6.15
C ILE A 42 13.65 -6.33 6.15
N ALA A 43 14.23 -5.13 6.30
CA ALA A 43 15.67 -4.93 6.38
C ALA A 43 16.27 -5.59 7.63
N ALA A 44 15.66 -5.40 8.81
CA ALA A 44 16.12 -5.97 10.07
C ALA A 44 16.13 -7.51 10.06
N GLN A 45 15.19 -8.10 9.32
CA GLN A 45 15.11 -9.55 9.11
C GLN A 45 15.94 -10.05 7.91
N HIS A 46 16.64 -9.15 7.21
CA HIS A 46 17.43 -9.44 6.00
C HIS A 46 16.64 -10.12 4.89
N ILE A 47 15.31 -9.92 4.81
CA ILE A 47 14.47 -10.59 3.82
C ILE A 47 14.78 -10.04 2.42
N LYS A 48 15.09 -10.96 1.49
CA LYS A 48 15.38 -10.67 0.09
C LYS A 48 14.19 -10.94 -0.81
N THR A 49 13.52 -12.10 -0.62
CA THR A 49 12.30 -12.44 -1.35
C THR A 49 11.28 -13.10 -0.45
N ILE A 50 10.01 -12.96 -0.83
CA ILE A 50 8.88 -13.69 -0.30
C ILE A 50 8.17 -14.33 -1.49
N ASP A 51 8.08 -15.66 -1.51
CA ASP A 51 7.43 -16.42 -2.56
C ASP A 51 6.21 -17.15 -2.01
N GLY A 52 5.22 -17.36 -2.89
CA GLY A 52 4.04 -18.10 -2.52
C GLY A 52 3.18 -18.55 -3.70
N PHE A 53 2.06 -19.14 -3.38
CA PHE A 53 1.09 -19.66 -4.34
C PHE A 53 -0.35 -19.44 -3.87
N TYR A 54 -1.28 -19.62 -4.80
CA TYR A 54 -2.72 -19.49 -4.56
C TYR A 54 -3.38 -20.85 -4.32
N THR A 55 -4.38 -20.84 -3.46
CA THR A 55 -5.29 -21.98 -3.25
C THR A 55 -6.72 -21.44 -3.31
N TYR A 56 -7.60 -22.12 -4.02
CA TYR A 56 -8.99 -21.70 -4.17
C TYR A 56 -9.96 -22.75 -3.62
N LYS A 57 -11.11 -22.25 -3.15
CA LYS A 57 -12.25 -23.07 -2.75
C LYS A 57 -13.55 -22.35 -3.14
N LYS A 58 -14.54 -23.07 -3.63
CA LYS A 58 -15.88 -22.53 -3.89
C LYS A 58 -16.91 -23.33 -3.09
N GLY A 59 -17.72 -22.63 -2.31
CA GLY A 59 -18.75 -23.24 -1.47
C GLY A 59 -18.19 -24.37 -0.61
N ASN A 60 -18.83 -25.55 -0.67
CA ASN A 60 -18.43 -26.74 0.10
C ASN A 60 -17.39 -27.63 -0.60
N GLU A 61 -16.83 -27.22 -1.74
CA GLU A 61 -15.78 -27.97 -2.41
C GLU A 61 -14.51 -28.09 -1.55
N ALA A 62 -13.66 -29.07 -1.86
CA ALA A 62 -12.33 -29.16 -1.26
C ALA A 62 -11.43 -28.03 -1.78
N PHE A 63 -10.43 -27.64 -1.00
CA PHE A 63 -9.40 -26.72 -1.46
C PHE A 63 -8.65 -27.28 -2.67
N LYS A 64 -8.54 -26.48 -3.73
CA LYS A 64 -7.79 -26.83 -4.93
C LYS A 64 -6.53 -25.95 -4.99
N PRO A 65 -5.33 -26.54 -4.95
CA PRO A 65 -4.11 -25.79 -5.20
C PRO A 65 -4.16 -25.27 -6.64
N SER A 66 -3.73 -24.03 -6.82
CA SER A 66 -3.56 -23.42 -8.13
C SER A 66 -2.09 -23.48 -8.56
N PRO A 67 -1.79 -23.57 -9.85
CA PRO A 67 -0.44 -23.34 -10.36
C PRO A 67 -0.03 -21.87 -10.29
N ASP A 68 -0.95 -20.97 -9.92
CA ASP A 68 -0.69 -19.55 -9.80
C ASP A 68 0.27 -19.27 -8.64
N THR A 69 1.26 -18.44 -8.92
CA THR A 69 2.31 -18.11 -7.96
C THR A 69 2.52 -16.60 -7.89
N PHE A 70 3.10 -16.16 -6.79
CA PHE A 70 3.53 -14.77 -6.65
C PHE A 70 4.91 -14.70 -6.00
N ARG A 71 5.59 -13.57 -6.22
CA ARG A 71 6.89 -13.24 -5.66
C ARG A 71 6.99 -11.75 -5.34
N TYR A 72 7.49 -11.43 -4.15
CA TYR A 72 7.94 -10.10 -3.77
C TYR A 72 9.46 -10.08 -3.64
N ARG A 73 10.11 -9.02 -4.11
CA ARG A 73 11.56 -8.81 -4.01
C ARG A 73 11.84 -7.49 -3.30
N PHE A 74 12.82 -7.50 -2.42
CA PHE A 74 13.22 -6.32 -1.64
C PHE A 74 14.69 -5.99 -1.91
N ASN A 75 15.08 -4.73 -1.70
CA ASN A 75 16.48 -4.32 -1.64
C ASN A 75 17.04 -4.52 -0.20
N ALA A 76 18.33 -4.26 -0.01
CA ALA A 76 18.98 -4.47 1.27
C ALA A 76 18.48 -3.54 2.41
N VAL A 77 17.84 -2.40 2.06
CA VAL A 77 17.20 -1.49 3.02
C VAL A 77 15.71 -1.79 3.21
N GLY A 78 15.24 -2.96 2.74
CA GLY A 78 13.90 -3.50 2.97
C GLY A 78 12.80 -2.95 2.08
N GLN A 79 13.09 -2.06 1.15
CA GLN A 79 12.08 -1.50 0.24
C GLN A 79 11.69 -2.54 -0.83
N LEU A 80 10.39 -2.65 -1.11
CA LEU A 80 9.86 -3.50 -2.18
C LEU A 80 10.32 -2.97 -3.55
N ILE A 81 11.13 -3.72 -4.29
CA ILE A 81 11.63 -3.33 -5.61
C ILE A 81 10.91 -4.03 -6.77
N ALA A 82 10.27 -5.16 -6.51
CA ALA A 82 9.43 -5.83 -7.51
C ALA A 82 8.39 -6.73 -6.87
N SER A 83 7.24 -6.85 -7.52
CA SER A 83 6.30 -7.95 -7.32
C SER A 83 5.92 -8.57 -8.67
N MET A 84 5.63 -9.86 -8.66
CA MET A 84 5.23 -10.61 -9.84
C MET A 84 4.18 -11.64 -9.45
N GLU A 85 3.11 -11.71 -10.22
CA GLU A 85 2.12 -12.77 -10.16
C GLU A 85 2.14 -13.52 -11.49
N VAL A 86 2.07 -14.83 -11.42
CA VAL A 86 1.96 -15.72 -12.57
C VAL A 86 0.62 -16.42 -12.49
N LEU A 87 -0.26 -16.11 -13.43
CA LEU A 87 -1.62 -16.62 -13.49
C LEU A 87 -1.79 -17.61 -14.65
N HIS A 88 -2.48 -18.69 -14.42
CA HIS A 88 -2.75 -19.72 -15.42
C HIS A 88 -4.23 -19.72 -15.79
N LYS A 89 -4.53 -19.57 -17.09
CA LYS A 89 -5.87 -19.68 -17.67
C LYS A 89 -5.89 -20.84 -18.66
N GLY A 90 -6.22 -22.04 -18.17
CA GLY A 90 -6.07 -23.27 -18.92
C GLY A 90 -4.59 -23.53 -19.24
N THR A 91 -4.24 -23.61 -20.54
CA THR A 91 -2.84 -23.77 -20.99
C THR A 91 -2.09 -22.45 -21.15
N ALA A 92 -2.79 -21.31 -21.13
CA ALA A 92 -2.18 -20.01 -21.23
C ALA A 92 -1.59 -19.57 -19.88
N LYS A 93 -0.43 -18.90 -19.95
CA LYS A 93 0.25 -18.31 -18.81
C LYS A 93 0.34 -16.81 -19.01
N ASP A 94 -0.13 -16.06 -18.06
CA ASP A 94 -0.03 -14.60 -18.01
C ASP A 94 0.79 -14.17 -16.80
N SER A 95 1.44 -13.03 -16.89
CA SER A 95 2.26 -12.50 -15.81
C SER A 95 1.93 -11.03 -15.56
N ILE A 96 1.57 -10.72 -14.33
CA ILE A 96 1.41 -9.36 -13.84
C ILE A 96 2.67 -9.03 -13.05
N PHE A 97 3.28 -7.89 -13.36
CA PHE A 97 4.47 -7.45 -12.64
C PHE A 97 4.36 -5.99 -12.24
N HIS A 98 5.04 -5.67 -11.16
CA HIS A 98 5.30 -4.31 -10.71
C HIS A 98 6.79 -4.17 -10.39
N HIS A 99 7.39 -3.04 -10.79
CA HIS A 99 8.76 -2.66 -10.43
C HIS A 99 8.71 -1.29 -9.78
N TYR A 100 9.49 -1.14 -8.72
CA TYR A 100 9.55 0.08 -7.92
C TYR A 100 10.99 0.58 -7.86
N ALA A 101 11.17 1.88 -8.01
CA ALA A 101 12.43 2.56 -7.76
C ALA A 101 12.23 3.68 -6.76
N TYR A 102 13.28 4.00 -6.03
CA TYR A 102 13.26 5.00 -4.97
C TYR A 102 14.34 6.03 -5.21
N ASN A 103 14.11 7.26 -4.77
CA ASN A 103 15.13 8.30 -4.75
C ASN A 103 16.09 8.10 -3.54
N PRO A 104 17.18 8.87 -3.44
CA PRO A 104 18.12 8.76 -2.31
C PRO A 104 17.49 8.99 -0.93
N ASP A 105 16.39 9.74 -0.86
CA ASP A 105 15.65 10.02 0.37
C ASP A 105 14.67 8.89 0.75
N GLY A 106 14.62 7.82 -0.06
CA GLY A 106 13.78 6.63 0.18
C GLY A 106 12.34 6.75 -0.31
N GLN A 107 11.98 7.82 -1.00
CA GLN A 107 10.64 8.01 -1.55
C GLN A 107 10.50 7.30 -2.89
N LEU A 108 9.30 6.78 -3.19
CA LEU A 108 9.00 6.11 -4.45
C LEU A 108 9.16 7.06 -5.63
N SER A 109 10.16 6.85 -6.49
CA SER A 109 10.44 7.68 -7.65
C SER A 109 9.88 7.11 -8.96
N MET A 110 9.61 5.81 -9.00
CA MET A 110 9.00 5.16 -10.18
C MET A 110 8.23 3.90 -9.78
N HIS A 111 7.07 3.73 -10.39
CA HIS A 111 6.30 2.50 -10.36
C HIS A 111 5.99 2.07 -11.79
N ARG A 112 6.57 0.95 -12.24
CA ARG A 112 6.29 0.32 -13.54
C ARG A 112 5.43 -0.91 -13.33
N PHE A 113 4.43 -1.09 -14.18
CA PHE A 113 3.51 -2.23 -14.09
C PHE A 113 3.06 -2.70 -15.47
N SER A 114 2.71 -4.00 -15.57
CA SER A 114 2.18 -4.59 -16.80
C SER A 114 0.81 -4.01 -17.15
N ALA A 115 0.62 -3.65 -18.41
CA ALA A 115 -0.65 -3.11 -18.91
C ALA A 115 -0.77 -3.34 -20.42
N TYR A 116 -1.93 -3.79 -20.90
CA TYR A 116 -2.33 -3.83 -22.32
C TYR A 116 -1.26 -4.36 -23.29
N GLY A 117 -0.64 -5.49 -22.96
CA GLY A 117 0.41 -6.11 -23.79
C GLY A 117 1.77 -5.39 -23.79
N GLY A 118 1.98 -4.52 -22.83
CA GLY A 118 3.25 -3.81 -22.58
C GLY A 118 3.39 -3.44 -21.11
N ALA A 119 4.00 -2.31 -20.85
CA ALA A 119 4.13 -1.76 -19.52
C ALA A 119 3.76 -0.27 -19.51
N LEU A 120 3.28 0.19 -18.38
CA LEU A 120 3.19 1.61 -18.04
C LEU A 120 4.13 1.89 -16.86
N SER A 121 4.68 3.11 -16.82
CA SER A 121 5.41 3.56 -15.63
C SER A 121 4.99 4.98 -15.24
N GLU A 122 4.79 5.14 -13.94
CA GLU A 122 4.56 6.43 -13.31
C GLU A 122 5.87 6.89 -12.66
N HIS A 123 6.28 8.11 -12.97
CA HIS A 123 7.45 8.74 -12.39
C HIS A 123 7.03 9.89 -11.48
N TYR A 124 7.51 9.87 -10.25
CA TYR A 124 7.14 10.79 -9.19
C TYR A 124 8.26 11.78 -8.92
N THR A 125 7.92 13.05 -8.74
CA THR A 125 8.86 14.11 -8.37
C THR A 125 8.37 14.80 -7.12
N TYR A 126 9.28 15.10 -6.21
CA TYR A 126 8.99 15.71 -4.91
C TYR A 126 9.66 17.08 -4.79
N ASP A 127 9.12 17.95 -3.96
CA ASP A 127 9.72 19.22 -3.59
C ASP A 127 10.68 19.08 -2.38
N SER A 128 11.28 20.18 -1.96
CA SER A 128 12.19 20.22 -0.79
C SER A 128 11.48 19.96 0.55
N LEU A 129 10.15 19.92 0.57
CA LEU A 129 9.33 19.55 1.74
C LEU A 129 8.82 18.10 1.62
N GLU A 130 9.42 17.30 0.73
CA GLU A 130 9.08 15.89 0.48
C GLU A 130 7.66 15.66 -0.04
N ARG A 131 7.00 16.71 -0.56
CA ARG A 131 5.63 16.60 -1.09
C ARG A 131 5.67 16.27 -2.59
N LEU A 132 4.79 15.38 -3.02
CA LEU A 132 4.64 15.01 -4.43
C LEU A 132 4.19 16.21 -5.27
N VAL A 133 5.00 16.65 -6.24
CA VAL A 133 4.69 17.81 -7.10
C VAL A 133 4.45 17.45 -8.55
N SER A 134 4.85 16.26 -9.00
CA SER A 134 4.59 15.81 -10.38
C SER A 134 4.46 14.30 -10.47
N VAL A 135 3.55 13.85 -11.35
CA VAL A 135 3.41 12.46 -11.80
C VAL A 135 3.45 12.42 -13.31
N ALA A 136 4.46 11.78 -13.89
CA ALA A 136 4.58 11.59 -15.33
C ALA A 136 4.32 10.13 -15.70
N LEU A 137 3.34 9.88 -16.58
CA LEU A 137 3.01 8.56 -17.09
C LEU A 137 3.73 8.30 -18.40
N TYR A 138 4.37 7.14 -18.50
CA TYR A 138 5.04 6.67 -19.71
C TYR A 138 4.45 5.34 -20.16
N ARG A 139 4.48 5.10 -21.47
CA ARG A 139 4.32 3.78 -22.07
C ARG A 139 5.70 3.20 -22.35
N ASP A 140 5.96 2.05 -21.73
CA ASP A 140 7.25 1.37 -21.78
C ASP A 140 7.18 0.13 -22.64
N ILE A 141 8.22 -0.09 -23.47
CA ILE A 141 8.53 -1.38 -24.06
C ILE A 141 9.62 -2.00 -23.21
N TYR A 142 9.28 -3.10 -22.54
CA TYR A 142 10.15 -3.75 -21.57
C TYR A 142 10.40 -5.21 -21.97
N ASP A 143 11.65 -5.60 -22.05
CA ASP A 143 12.04 -6.99 -22.28
C ASP A 143 12.15 -7.72 -20.94
N HIS A 144 11.11 -8.49 -20.62
CA HIS A 144 11.04 -9.25 -19.36
C HIS A 144 12.08 -10.37 -19.26
N LYS A 145 12.57 -10.89 -20.43
CA LYS A 145 13.60 -11.94 -20.43
C LYS A 145 14.96 -11.41 -20.04
N LYS A 146 15.25 -10.17 -20.45
CA LYS A 146 16.51 -9.50 -20.16
C LYS A 146 16.43 -8.57 -18.95
N ASP A 147 15.25 -8.37 -18.37
CA ASP A 147 14.97 -7.41 -17.31
C ASP A 147 15.43 -5.99 -17.69
N THR A 148 15.17 -5.57 -18.93
CA THR A 148 15.66 -4.30 -19.48
C THR A 148 14.56 -3.48 -20.14
N LEU A 149 14.62 -2.16 -19.94
CA LEU A 149 13.81 -1.20 -20.67
C LEU A 149 14.38 -1.01 -22.08
N VAL A 150 13.56 -1.27 -23.11
CA VAL A 150 13.94 -1.10 -24.51
C VAL A 150 13.67 0.32 -24.99
N SER A 151 12.48 0.85 -24.70
CA SER A 151 12.11 2.24 -25.00
C SER A 151 11.00 2.72 -24.07
N SER A 152 10.86 4.05 -23.97
CA SER A 152 9.84 4.70 -23.14
C SER A 152 9.31 5.93 -23.86
N VAL A 153 7.98 6.08 -23.90
CA VAL A 153 7.30 7.23 -24.51
C VAL A 153 6.44 7.90 -23.47
N LYS A 154 6.72 9.19 -23.23
CA LYS A 154 5.95 10.01 -22.29
C LYS A 154 4.55 10.24 -22.83
N MET A 155 3.54 9.87 -22.08
CA MET A 155 2.12 10.02 -22.44
C MET A 155 1.51 11.29 -21.87
N ARG A 156 1.73 11.55 -20.58
CA ARG A 156 1.17 12.71 -19.88
C ARG A 156 2.01 13.08 -18.68
N THR A 157 1.85 14.31 -18.21
CA THR A 157 2.38 14.77 -16.93
C THR A 157 1.29 15.52 -16.19
N GLU A 158 1.12 15.20 -14.93
CA GLU A 158 0.27 15.94 -14.00
C GLU A 158 1.17 16.67 -13.01
N THR A 159 0.79 17.90 -12.65
CA THR A 159 1.50 18.67 -11.62
C THR A 159 0.55 18.99 -10.46
N LEU A 160 1.09 18.97 -9.26
CA LEU A 160 0.38 19.31 -8.04
C LEU A 160 0.92 20.64 -7.51
N ARG A 161 0.02 21.58 -7.21
CA ARG A 161 0.38 22.87 -6.61
C ARG A 161 -0.30 22.98 -5.26
N TYR A 162 0.51 23.06 -4.22
CA TYR A 162 0.04 23.18 -2.84
C TYR A 162 -0.39 24.61 -2.52
N HIS A 163 -1.40 24.77 -1.69
CA HIS A 163 -1.90 26.05 -1.26
C HIS A 163 -1.01 26.62 -0.14
N LYS A 164 -0.74 27.93 -0.17
CA LYS A 164 0.19 28.55 0.80
C LYS A 164 -0.31 28.49 2.24
N ASP A 165 -1.63 28.65 2.42
CA ASP A 165 -2.27 28.75 3.74
C ASP A 165 -2.71 27.39 4.30
N GLN A 166 -2.70 26.34 3.46
CA GLN A 166 -3.11 24.98 3.80
C GLN A 166 -2.13 24.00 3.15
N ALA A 167 -1.03 23.75 3.84
CA ALA A 167 0.13 23.04 3.28
C ALA A 167 -0.15 21.60 2.79
N ALA A 168 -1.27 21.00 3.21
CA ALA A 168 -1.71 19.68 2.77
C ALA A 168 -2.70 19.71 1.59
N ASP A 169 -3.27 20.89 1.30
CA ASP A 169 -4.24 21.05 0.21
C ASP A 169 -3.55 21.38 -1.10
N TYR A 170 -4.06 20.82 -2.19
CA TYR A 170 -3.44 21.04 -3.50
C TYR A 170 -4.45 21.00 -4.64
N THR A 171 -4.04 21.62 -5.75
CA THR A 171 -4.74 21.52 -7.05
C THR A 171 -3.89 20.70 -8.01
N ARG A 172 -4.51 19.72 -8.69
CA ARG A 172 -3.89 18.96 -9.78
C ARG A 172 -4.17 19.62 -11.13
N PHE A 173 -3.13 19.68 -11.94
CA PHE A 173 -3.15 20.20 -13.29
C PHE A 173 -2.78 19.09 -14.28
N ASN A 174 -3.49 19.04 -15.40
CA ASN A 174 -3.17 18.12 -16.49
C ASN A 174 -1.94 18.58 -17.30
N ASN A 175 -1.56 17.83 -18.32
CA ASN A 175 -0.43 18.15 -19.21
C ASN A 175 -0.59 19.46 -20.00
N TYR A 176 -1.80 20.05 -20.07
CA TYR A 176 -2.07 21.38 -20.65
C TYR A 176 -2.08 22.50 -19.59
N GLN A 177 -1.61 22.21 -18.37
CA GLN A 177 -1.63 23.13 -17.23
C GLN A 177 -3.03 23.64 -16.87
N ARG A 178 -4.07 22.85 -17.15
CA ARG A 178 -5.46 23.15 -16.77
C ARG A 178 -5.78 22.46 -15.46
N PRO A 179 -6.30 23.18 -14.44
CA PRO A 179 -6.71 22.55 -13.19
C PRO A 179 -7.94 21.68 -13.42
N TYR A 180 -7.93 20.46 -12.89
CA TYR A 180 -9.03 19.51 -13.07
C TYR A 180 -9.50 18.87 -11.75
N LEU A 181 -8.67 18.89 -10.71
CA LEU A 181 -8.97 18.29 -9.42
C LEU A 181 -8.42 19.19 -8.30
N GLU A 182 -9.26 19.50 -7.33
CA GLU A 182 -8.87 20.15 -6.07
C GLU A 182 -8.98 19.15 -4.93
N VAL A 183 -7.97 19.09 -4.07
CA VAL A 183 -7.93 18.21 -2.92
C VAL A 183 -7.75 19.04 -1.67
N GLY A 184 -8.70 18.89 -0.73
CA GLY A 184 -8.64 19.43 0.62
C GLY A 184 -8.49 18.32 1.63
N ASN A 185 -7.65 18.53 2.64
CA ASN A 185 -7.40 17.58 3.71
C ASN A 185 -7.68 18.22 5.07
N THR A 186 -8.35 17.48 5.95
CA THR A 186 -8.52 17.87 7.35
C THR A 186 -7.89 16.83 8.27
N PHE A 187 -7.41 17.27 9.41
CA PHE A 187 -6.72 16.42 10.37
C PHE A 187 -7.45 16.49 11.71
N ASP A 188 -7.36 15.42 12.48
CA ASP A 188 -7.88 15.37 13.84
C ASP A 188 -6.92 16.05 14.85
N ALA A 189 -7.28 16.00 16.13
CA ALA A 189 -6.46 16.57 17.21
C ALA A 189 -5.11 15.87 17.42
N GLN A 190 -4.94 14.66 16.88
CA GLN A 190 -3.71 13.87 16.88
C GLN A 190 -2.88 14.07 15.61
N HIS A 191 -3.28 15.01 14.73
CA HIS A 191 -2.69 15.25 13.42
C HIS A 191 -2.79 14.07 12.44
N LEU A 192 -3.76 13.16 12.64
CA LEU A 192 -4.08 12.12 11.70
C LEU A 192 -5.11 12.62 10.66
N LEU A 193 -4.98 12.19 9.41
CA LEU A 193 -5.88 12.60 8.32
C LEU A 193 -7.30 12.12 8.61
N SER A 194 -8.23 13.03 8.91
CA SER A 194 -9.63 12.69 9.22
C SER A 194 -10.54 12.72 7.99
N THR A 195 -10.26 13.64 7.06
CA THR A 195 -11.08 13.78 5.86
C THR A 195 -10.22 14.23 4.68
N LYS A 196 -10.49 13.64 3.51
CA LYS A 196 -9.93 14.07 2.22
C LYS A 196 -11.09 14.34 1.27
N THR A 197 -11.23 15.56 0.79
CA THR A 197 -12.25 15.95 -0.19
C THR A 197 -11.59 16.17 -1.54
N ALA A 198 -12.10 15.54 -2.59
CA ALA A 198 -11.66 15.66 -3.97
C ALA A 198 -12.79 16.31 -4.79
N TYR A 199 -12.58 17.52 -5.30
CA TYR A 199 -13.52 18.22 -6.17
C TYR A 199 -13.05 18.16 -7.63
N TYR A 200 -13.84 17.51 -8.47
CA TYR A 200 -13.58 17.35 -9.90
C TYR A 200 -14.20 18.51 -10.69
N ARG A 201 -13.39 19.44 -11.17
CA ARG A 201 -13.85 20.68 -11.84
C ARG A 201 -14.64 20.45 -13.12
N ILE A 202 -14.34 19.38 -13.86
CA ILE A 202 -15.00 19.08 -15.15
C ILE A 202 -16.43 18.58 -14.92
N SER A 203 -16.60 17.61 -14.04
CA SER A 203 -17.91 17.03 -13.69
C SER A 203 -18.67 17.84 -12.66
N GLN A 204 -18.03 18.80 -11.99
CA GLN A 204 -18.57 19.56 -10.85
C GLN A 204 -19.09 18.66 -9.73
N THR A 205 -18.38 17.57 -9.47
CA THR A 205 -18.72 16.59 -8.43
C THR A 205 -17.65 16.55 -7.37
N SER A 206 -18.05 16.22 -6.14
CA SER A 206 -17.12 15.98 -5.02
C SER A 206 -17.18 14.54 -4.57
N GLU A 207 -16.06 14.08 -4.06
CA GLU A 207 -15.90 12.81 -3.38
C GLU A 207 -15.18 13.06 -2.07
N THR A 208 -15.75 12.58 -0.97
CA THR A 208 -15.16 12.75 0.37
C THR A 208 -14.77 11.39 0.92
N THR A 209 -13.51 11.23 1.28
CA THR A 209 -13.01 10.05 2.00
C THR A 209 -12.83 10.42 3.48
N GLN A 210 -13.47 9.67 4.36
CA GLN A 210 -13.39 9.81 5.81
C GLN A 210 -12.50 8.70 6.37
N TYR A 211 -11.67 9.06 7.34
CA TYR A 211 -10.75 8.16 8.02
C TYR A 211 -11.04 8.19 9.52
N THR A 212 -11.07 7.03 10.15
CA THR A 212 -11.10 6.92 11.60
C THR A 212 -9.98 6.03 12.09
N TYR A 213 -9.53 6.24 13.30
CA TYR A 213 -8.41 5.52 13.88
C TYR A 213 -8.81 4.87 15.20
N ASN A 214 -8.15 3.77 15.54
CA ASN A 214 -8.31 3.14 16.84
C ASN A 214 -7.53 3.91 17.93
N GLN A 215 -7.61 3.44 19.16
CA GLN A 215 -6.94 4.09 20.31
C GLN A 215 -5.41 4.14 20.20
N THR A 216 -4.81 3.30 19.37
CA THR A 216 -3.34 3.27 19.13
C THR A 216 -2.92 4.05 17.89
N GLY A 217 -3.85 4.80 17.25
CA GLY A 217 -3.57 5.60 16.05
C GLY A 217 -3.51 4.80 14.75
N LEU A 218 -3.91 3.53 14.73
CA LEU A 218 -3.98 2.73 13.51
C LEU A 218 -5.31 2.94 12.80
N LEU A 219 -5.29 2.98 11.47
CA LEU A 219 -6.46 3.21 10.62
C LEU A 219 -7.55 2.14 10.88
N ALA A 220 -8.70 2.55 11.40
CA ALA A 220 -9.81 1.65 11.69
C ALA A 220 -10.84 1.60 10.56
N THR A 221 -11.14 2.75 9.93
CA THR A 221 -12.04 2.80 8.78
C THR A 221 -11.56 3.80 7.72
N LYS A 222 -11.86 3.49 6.45
CA LYS A 222 -11.70 4.39 5.30
C LYS A 222 -12.99 4.30 4.50
N ALA A 223 -13.77 5.38 4.42
CA ALA A 223 -15.07 5.41 3.77
C ALA A 223 -15.14 6.53 2.73
N THR A 224 -15.43 6.19 1.49
CA THR A 224 -15.55 7.13 0.37
C THR A 224 -17.01 7.38 0.03
N ILE A 225 -17.44 8.63 0.09
CA ILE A 225 -18.82 9.09 -0.07
C ILE A 225 -18.88 10.05 -1.26
N LEU A 226 -19.83 9.84 -2.16
CA LEU A 226 -20.14 10.80 -3.22
C LEU A 226 -21.04 11.92 -2.70
N ASP A 227 -20.89 13.14 -3.22
CA ASP A 227 -21.45 14.39 -2.72
C ASP A 227 -22.94 14.37 -2.32
N SER A 228 -23.78 13.58 -2.97
CA SER A 228 -25.21 13.47 -2.68
C SER A 228 -25.63 12.14 -2.06
N ALA A 229 -24.68 11.25 -1.78
CA ALA A 229 -24.99 9.92 -1.32
C ALA A 229 -25.13 9.86 0.21
N LYS A 230 -26.16 9.15 0.68
CA LYS A 230 -26.35 8.87 2.12
C LYS A 230 -25.52 7.68 2.61
N VAL A 231 -25.02 6.86 1.69
CA VAL A 231 -24.25 5.63 1.97
C VAL A 231 -22.90 5.74 1.28
N ALA A 232 -21.87 5.27 1.93
CA ALA A 232 -20.54 5.22 1.32
C ALA A 232 -20.55 4.35 0.06
N LYS A 233 -19.98 4.88 -1.04
CA LYS A 233 -19.73 4.13 -2.28
C LYS A 233 -18.81 2.94 -2.01
N GLU A 234 -17.78 3.17 -1.21
CA GLU A 234 -16.84 2.17 -0.75
C GLU A 234 -16.48 2.43 0.71
N GLU A 235 -16.43 1.38 1.52
CA GLU A 235 -15.98 1.44 2.91
C GLU A 235 -15.10 0.24 3.20
N TRP A 236 -13.96 0.52 3.84
CA TRP A 236 -13.04 -0.46 4.37
C TRP A 236 -13.02 -0.34 5.88
N ARG A 237 -13.01 -1.50 6.57
CA ARG A 237 -12.83 -1.62 8.02
C ARG A 237 -11.64 -2.51 8.29
N TYR A 238 -10.80 -2.12 9.25
CA TYR A 238 -9.54 -2.78 9.55
C TYR A 238 -9.50 -3.17 11.03
N ARG A 239 -8.94 -4.34 11.32
CA ARG A 239 -8.66 -4.78 12.67
C ARG A 239 -7.19 -5.19 12.81
N TYR A 240 -6.67 -4.96 14.01
CA TYR A 240 -5.29 -5.22 14.35
C TYR A 240 -5.22 -6.08 15.61
N ASP A 241 -4.14 -6.86 15.74
CA ASP A 241 -3.83 -7.57 16.97
C ASP A 241 -3.25 -6.61 18.04
N GLN A 242 -2.89 -7.18 19.20
CA GLN A 242 -2.32 -6.39 20.29
C GLN A 242 -0.92 -5.82 20.01
N TRP A 243 -0.24 -6.31 18.98
CA TRP A 243 1.06 -5.81 18.53
C TRP A 243 0.96 -4.83 17.36
N GLY A 244 -0.26 -4.55 16.90
CA GLY A 244 -0.56 -3.65 15.80
C GLY A 244 -0.50 -4.30 14.42
N ASN A 245 -0.35 -5.61 14.29
CA ASN A 245 -0.42 -6.27 12.99
C ASN A 245 -1.83 -6.26 12.44
N LEU A 246 -1.97 -5.94 11.17
CA LEU A 246 -3.24 -6.01 10.45
C LEU A 246 -3.71 -7.47 10.34
N ILE A 247 -4.83 -7.81 10.96
CA ILE A 247 -5.36 -9.19 10.99
C ILE A 247 -6.64 -9.37 10.19
N GLU A 248 -7.38 -8.29 9.90
CA GLU A 248 -8.67 -8.39 9.23
C GLU A 248 -8.97 -7.11 8.43
N MET A 249 -9.56 -7.27 7.25
CA MET A 249 -10.06 -6.18 6.43
C MET A 249 -11.44 -6.56 5.88
N HIS A 250 -12.41 -5.67 6.00
CA HIS A 250 -13.75 -5.85 5.43
C HIS A 250 -14.00 -4.78 4.38
N ARG A 251 -14.47 -5.17 3.20
CA ARG A 251 -14.84 -4.24 2.13
C ARG A 251 -16.34 -4.25 1.90
N TYR A 252 -16.90 -3.06 1.91
CA TYR A 252 -18.30 -2.79 1.61
C TYR A 252 -18.40 -1.91 0.36
N GLU A 253 -19.38 -2.16 -0.49
CA GLU A 253 -19.78 -1.28 -1.58
C GLU A 253 -21.26 -0.93 -1.43
N ASN A 254 -21.58 0.35 -1.46
CA ASN A 254 -22.95 0.86 -1.27
C ASN A 254 -23.66 0.25 -0.04
N GLY A 255 -22.91 0.07 1.05
CA GLY A 255 -23.38 -0.53 2.29
C GLY A 255 -23.49 -2.06 2.31
N VAL A 256 -23.21 -2.72 1.18
CA VAL A 256 -23.24 -4.21 1.09
C VAL A 256 -21.87 -4.77 1.41
N PHE A 257 -21.79 -5.71 2.36
CA PHE A 257 -20.56 -6.43 2.69
C PHE A 257 -20.20 -7.41 1.56
N LEU A 258 -19.08 -7.18 0.87
CA LEU A 258 -18.68 -7.96 -0.30
C LEU A 258 -17.49 -8.87 -0.04
N TYR A 259 -16.48 -8.39 0.66
CA TYR A 259 -15.24 -9.15 0.87
C TYR A 259 -14.82 -9.15 2.33
N ASP A 260 -14.49 -10.33 2.81
CA ASP A 260 -13.81 -10.57 4.08
C ASP A 260 -12.37 -11.02 3.81
N TYR A 261 -11.40 -10.34 4.43
CA TYR A 261 -9.98 -10.68 4.35
C TYR A 261 -9.45 -10.96 5.75
N GLN A 262 -8.70 -12.05 5.87
CA GLN A 262 -7.99 -12.41 7.09
C GLN A 262 -6.50 -12.55 6.81
N VAL A 263 -5.68 -11.85 7.59
CA VAL A 263 -4.23 -11.90 7.50
C VAL A 263 -3.71 -12.80 8.62
N VAL A 264 -3.01 -13.85 8.26
CA VAL A 264 -2.48 -14.84 9.19
C VAL A 264 -0.97 -14.75 9.23
N TYR A 265 -0.42 -14.63 10.42
CA TYR A 265 1.02 -14.60 10.66
C TYR A 265 1.48 -15.94 11.25
N ASP A 266 2.69 -16.34 10.92
CA ASP A 266 3.35 -17.49 11.56
C ASP A 266 3.67 -17.15 13.02
N TYR A 267 3.19 -17.96 13.95
CA TYR A 267 3.29 -17.66 15.39
C TYR A 267 4.73 -17.74 15.95
N LYS A 268 5.65 -18.41 15.23
CA LYS A 268 7.05 -18.54 15.66
C LYS A 268 7.91 -17.39 15.17
N THR A 269 7.68 -16.96 13.94
CA THR A 269 8.51 -15.95 13.27
C THR A 269 7.89 -14.57 13.28
N GLY A 270 6.57 -14.45 13.43
CA GLY A 270 5.81 -13.22 13.22
C GLY A 270 5.68 -12.84 11.74
N PHE A 271 6.15 -13.68 10.81
CA PHE A 271 6.10 -13.40 9.39
C PHE A 271 4.73 -13.69 8.80
N LEU A 272 4.45 -13.09 7.65
CA LEU A 272 3.20 -13.28 6.94
C LEU A 272 3.08 -14.74 6.47
N GLY A 273 2.03 -15.43 6.90
CA GLY A 273 1.78 -16.84 6.56
C GLY A 273 0.74 -16.99 5.46
N SER A 274 -0.38 -16.23 5.54
CA SER A 274 -1.45 -16.28 4.53
C SER A 274 -2.26 -15.01 4.51
N LEU A 275 -2.80 -14.67 3.33
CA LEU A 275 -3.93 -13.77 3.17
C LEU A 275 -5.11 -14.59 2.66
N ILE A 276 -6.18 -14.65 3.43
CA ILE A 276 -7.42 -15.34 3.10
C ILE A 276 -8.43 -14.29 2.64
N LYS A 277 -8.95 -14.41 1.43
CA LYS A 277 -10.01 -13.55 0.90
C LYS A 277 -11.25 -14.38 0.64
N LYS A 278 -12.37 -14.00 1.24
CA LYS A 278 -13.69 -14.55 0.96
C LYS A 278 -14.52 -13.54 0.17
N ASP A 279 -14.97 -13.92 -1.01
CA ASP A 279 -15.99 -13.20 -1.78
C ASP A 279 -17.36 -13.71 -1.32
N LEU A 280 -18.15 -12.85 -0.66
CA LEU A 280 -19.45 -13.20 -0.09
C LEU A 280 -20.55 -13.30 -1.15
N SER A 281 -20.35 -12.69 -2.32
CA SER A 281 -21.32 -12.75 -3.42
C SER A 281 -21.28 -14.07 -4.17
N THR A 282 -20.09 -14.68 -4.27
CA THR A 282 -19.85 -15.93 -5.02
C THR A 282 -19.56 -17.13 -4.12
N ASP A 283 -19.41 -16.91 -2.81
CA ASP A 283 -18.91 -17.87 -1.80
C ASP A 283 -17.56 -18.50 -2.21
N GLN A 284 -16.75 -17.72 -2.94
CA GLN A 284 -15.40 -18.11 -3.32
C GLN A 284 -14.39 -17.69 -2.26
N LEU A 285 -13.52 -18.60 -1.89
CA LEU A 285 -12.41 -18.38 -1.00
C LEU A 285 -11.10 -18.51 -1.78
N SER A 286 -10.25 -17.50 -1.69
CA SER A 286 -8.89 -17.53 -2.22
C SER A 286 -7.88 -17.33 -1.08
N ILE A 287 -6.84 -18.14 -1.07
CA ILE A 287 -5.77 -18.06 -0.06
C ILE A 287 -4.45 -17.84 -0.78
N LEU A 288 -3.81 -16.72 -0.51
CA LEU A 288 -2.41 -16.48 -0.83
C LEU A 288 -1.58 -17.08 0.30
N ARG A 289 -0.73 -18.07 0.00
CA ARG A 289 0.14 -18.71 0.97
C ARG A 289 1.57 -18.21 0.78
N PHE A 290 2.13 -17.56 1.79
CA PHE A 290 3.50 -17.10 1.82
C PHE A 290 4.37 -18.22 2.38
N THR A 291 5.15 -18.90 1.53
CA THR A 291 5.76 -20.18 1.90
C THR A 291 7.26 -20.16 1.96
N THR A 292 7.91 -19.31 1.17
CA THR A 292 9.35 -19.30 1.06
C THR A 292 9.91 -17.91 1.27
N TYR A 293 10.77 -17.77 2.25
CA TYR A 293 11.51 -16.55 2.53
C TYR A 293 12.99 -16.80 2.23
N THR A 294 13.58 -15.95 1.38
CA THR A 294 15.04 -15.94 1.18
C THR A 294 15.63 -14.69 1.79
N TYR A 295 16.92 -14.75 2.13
CA TYR A 295 17.57 -13.70 2.90
C TYR A 295 18.82 -13.20 2.23
N TYR A 296 19.18 -11.96 2.51
CA TYR A 296 20.51 -11.46 2.24
C TYR A 296 21.54 -12.12 3.19
N PRO A 297 22.79 -12.27 2.76
CA PRO A 297 23.85 -12.68 3.68
C PRO A 297 23.90 -11.75 4.89
N LYS A 298 24.05 -12.32 6.08
CA LYS A 298 24.32 -11.50 7.26
C LYS A 298 25.68 -10.84 7.11
N PRO A 299 25.80 -9.55 7.50
CA PRO A 299 27.07 -8.84 7.46
C PRO A 299 28.13 -9.48 8.35
#